data_11d2544ecd4c5910595ef84814ab6622
#
_entry.id   11d2544ecd4c5910595ef84814ab6622
#
_cell.length_a   1.000
_cell.length_b   1.000
_cell.length_c   1.000
_cell.angle_alpha   90.00
_cell.angle_beta   90.00
_cell.angle_gamma   90.00
#
_symmetry.space_group_name_H-M   'P 1'
#
loop_
_entity.id
_entity.type
_entity.pdbx_description
1 polymer ?
#
loop_
_entity_poly.entity_id
_entity_poly.type
_entity_poly.pdbx_seq_one_letter_code
_entity_poly.pdbx_strand_id
1 'polypeptide(L)'
;MPIFDIQAIRNILPHRYPMLLVDSIIELEEERIVGIKNVTANEPFFAGHFPDFPVMPGVLIVEAMAQVAGVLVLSRIPDRHNKLVLLASVEQAKFRRPKSE
;
A
#
# COMPACT_ATOMS: atom_id res chain seq x y z
N MET A 1 -15.94 5.00 9.43
CA MET A 1 -15.95 3.71 8.69
C MET A 1 -15.07 3.82 7.46
N PRO A 2 -14.17 2.89 7.23
CA PRO A 2 -13.42 2.88 5.98
C PRO A 2 -14.35 2.57 4.80
N ILE A 3 -14.01 3.08 3.62
CA ILE A 3 -14.72 2.77 2.38
C ILE A 3 -14.45 1.32 1.99
N PHE A 4 -13.18 0.91 2.08
CA PHE A 4 -12.79 -0.49 1.90
C PHE A 4 -11.99 -0.94 3.12
N ASP A 5 -12.44 -2.03 3.75
CA ASP A 5 -11.67 -2.70 4.80
C ASP A 5 -10.68 -3.68 4.14
N ILE A 6 -9.93 -4.41 4.98
CA ILE A 6 -8.92 -5.33 4.47
C ILE A 6 -9.52 -6.44 3.59
N GLN A 7 -10.73 -6.89 3.88
CA GLN A 7 -11.35 -7.94 3.07
C GLN A 7 -11.68 -7.41 1.67
N ALA A 8 -12.21 -6.20 1.58
CA ALA A 8 -12.50 -5.58 0.29
C ALA A 8 -11.21 -5.36 -0.51
N ILE A 9 -10.15 -4.90 0.15
CA ILE A 9 -8.85 -4.69 -0.50
C ILE A 9 -8.31 -6.01 -1.04
N ARG A 10 -8.39 -7.08 -0.27
CA ARG A 10 -7.94 -8.40 -0.72
C ARG A 10 -8.73 -8.90 -1.94
N ASN A 11 -9.98 -8.49 -2.08
CA ASN A 11 -10.78 -8.83 -3.26
C ASN A 11 -10.39 -8.02 -4.49
N ILE A 12 -9.71 -6.90 -4.30
CA ILE A 12 -9.31 -6.01 -5.40
C ILE A 12 -7.86 -6.24 -5.81
N LEU A 13 -6.95 -6.31 -4.82
CA LEU A 13 -5.53 -6.49 -5.08
C LEU A 13 -5.13 -7.97 -4.99
N PRO A 14 -4.23 -8.43 -5.88
CA PRO A 14 -3.72 -9.80 -5.79
C PRO A 14 -2.68 -10.01 -4.70
N HIS A 15 -2.12 -8.92 -4.18
CA HIS A 15 -1.06 -8.96 -3.17
C HIS A 15 -1.51 -9.70 -1.91
N ARG A 16 -0.57 -10.39 -1.26
CA ARG A 16 -0.81 -11.08 0.02
C ARG A 16 0.42 -10.87 0.90
N TYR A 17 0.27 -11.20 2.19
CA TYR A 17 1.37 -11.11 3.14
C TYR A 17 2.63 -11.78 2.58
N PRO A 18 3.81 -11.20 2.67
CA PRO A 18 4.13 -9.92 3.34
C PRO A 18 4.09 -8.70 2.41
N MET A 19 3.62 -8.84 1.19
CA MET A 19 3.66 -7.78 0.17
C MET A 19 2.39 -6.92 0.12
N LEU A 20 1.33 -7.30 0.81
CA LEU A 20 0.13 -6.45 0.88
C LEU A 20 0.37 -5.36 1.93
N LEU A 21 0.42 -4.10 1.48
CA LEU A 21 0.84 -2.97 2.30
C LEU A 21 -0.27 -1.94 2.53
N VAL A 22 -1.54 -2.30 2.31
CA VAL A 22 -2.65 -1.37 2.51
C VAL A 22 -3.63 -1.99 3.50
N ASP A 23 -3.94 -1.27 4.57
CA ASP A 23 -4.84 -1.78 5.62
C ASP A 23 -6.29 -1.34 5.43
N SER A 24 -6.51 -0.13 4.92
CA SER A 24 -7.85 0.36 4.64
C SER A 24 -7.81 1.50 3.63
N ILE A 25 -8.96 1.75 3.00
CA ILE A 25 -9.17 2.91 2.13
C ILE A 25 -10.23 3.77 2.81
N ILE A 26 -9.93 5.03 3.06
CA ILE A 26 -10.82 5.93 3.79
C ILE A 26 -11.46 7.00 2.92
N GLU A 27 -10.89 7.30 1.75
CA GLU A 27 -11.49 8.21 0.78
C GLU A 27 -11.29 7.67 -0.62
N LEU A 28 -12.31 7.76 -1.44
CA LEU A 28 -12.26 7.30 -2.82
C LEU A 28 -13.12 8.22 -3.68
N GLU A 29 -12.47 8.93 -4.58
CA GLU A 29 -13.10 9.83 -5.54
C GLU A 29 -12.66 9.44 -6.95
N GLU A 30 -13.13 10.15 -7.97
CA GLU A 30 -12.83 9.79 -9.36
C GLU A 30 -11.33 9.83 -9.64
N GLU A 31 -10.63 10.85 -9.12
CA GLU A 31 -9.19 11.02 -9.38
C GLU A 31 -8.37 11.08 -8.10
N ARG A 32 -8.94 10.64 -6.97
CA ARG A 32 -8.25 10.73 -5.68
C ARG A 32 -8.59 9.53 -4.83
N ILE A 33 -7.59 9.02 -4.14
CA ILE A 33 -7.76 7.93 -3.19
C ILE A 33 -6.84 8.15 -2.00
N VAL A 34 -7.32 7.84 -0.81
CA VAL A 34 -6.54 7.89 0.42
C VAL A 34 -6.61 6.55 1.11
N GLY A 35 -5.45 5.96 1.33
CA GLY A 35 -5.32 4.70 2.04
C GLY A 35 -4.54 4.86 3.33
N ILE A 36 -4.62 3.85 4.17
CA ILE A 36 -3.91 3.77 5.44
C ILE A 36 -3.06 2.51 5.46
N LYS A 37 -1.81 2.66 5.89
CA LYS A 37 -0.91 1.57 6.25
C LYS A 37 -0.50 1.75 7.70
N ASN A 38 -0.87 0.80 8.56
CA ASN A 38 -0.42 0.80 9.95
C ASN A 38 0.99 0.23 10.01
N VAL A 39 1.92 0.99 10.57
CA VAL A 39 3.32 0.58 10.69
C VAL A 39 3.56 0.17 12.14
N THR A 40 3.83 -1.11 12.37
CA THR A 40 3.99 -1.66 13.73
C THR A 40 5.32 -2.40 13.84
N ALA A 41 5.71 -2.72 15.09
CA ALA A 41 6.93 -3.46 15.36
C ALA A 41 6.93 -4.86 14.74
N ASN A 42 5.76 -5.39 14.41
CA ASN A 42 5.62 -6.73 13.82
C ASN A 42 5.79 -6.75 12.31
N GLU A 43 6.14 -5.62 11.70
CA GLU A 43 6.36 -5.60 10.26
C GLU A 43 7.61 -6.40 9.91
N PRO A 44 7.52 -7.35 8.94
CA PRO A 44 8.65 -8.25 8.66
C PRO A 44 9.91 -7.53 8.18
N PHE A 45 9.77 -6.38 7.52
CA PHE A 45 10.94 -5.65 7.02
C PHE A 45 11.78 -5.04 8.14
N PHE A 46 11.25 -4.88 9.35
CA PHE A 46 12.04 -4.35 10.46
C PHE A 46 13.10 -5.32 10.97
N ALA A 47 13.00 -6.59 10.63
CA ALA A 47 14.04 -7.55 10.97
C ALA A 47 15.39 -7.20 10.33
N GLY A 48 15.36 -6.52 9.18
CA GLY A 48 16.55 -6.14 8.46
C GLY A 48 16.77 -4.65 8.29
N HIS A 49 15.75 -3.83 8.48
CA HIS A 49 15.84 -2.41 8.15
C HIS A 49 15.24 -1.54 9.26
N PHE A 50 15.82 -1.40 10.39
CA PHE A 50 17.07 -1.94 10.90
C PHE A 50 16.80 -2.55 12.26
N PRO A 51 17.47 -3.63 12.69
CA PRO A 51 17.12 -4.35 13.93
C PRO A 51 17.06 -3.46 15.17
N ASP A 52 18.00 -2.53 15.31
CA ASP A 52 18.08 -1.67 16.50
C ASP A 52 17.44 -0.30 16.27
N PHE A 53 16.95 -0.03 15.06
CA PHE A 53 16.31 1.24 14.73
C PHE A 53 15.30 1.00 13.59
N PRO A 54 14.09 0.53 13.92
CA PRO A 54 13.10 0.18 12.89
C PRO A 54 12.68 1.39 12.06
N VAL A 55 12.92 1.33 10.77
CA VAL A 55 12.52 2.37 9.81
C VAL A 55 11.87 1.68 8.62
N MET A 56 10.69 2.10 8.24
CA MET A 56 10.05 1.56 7.05
C MET A 56 10.85 1.94 5.81
N PRO A 57 11.29 0.96 5.00
CA PRO A 57 12.02 1.26 3.78
C PRO A 57 11.25 2.19 2.86
N GLY A 58 11.93 3.22 2.32
CA GLY A 58 11.29 4.17 1.42
C GLY A 58 10.70 3.51 0.19
N VAL A 59 11.38 2.49 -0.34
CA VAL A 59 10.86 1.76 -1.50
C VAL A 59 9.54 1.06 -1.18
N LEU A 60 9.32 0.61 0.06
CA LEU A 60 8.05 -0.01 0.46
C LEU A 60 6.96 1.04 0.67
N ILE A 61 7.31 2.26 1.07
CA ILE A 61 6.35 3.35 1.14
C ILE A 61 5.84 3.65 -0.27
N VAL A 62 6.73 3.70 -1.26
CA VAL A 62 6.34 3.89 -2.66
C VAL A 62 5.47 2.73 -3.13
N GLU A 63 5.83 1.50 -2.76
CA GLU A 63 5.02 0.34 -3.14
C GLU A 63 3.62 0.42 -2.52
N ALA A 64 3.51 0.82 -1.25
CA ALA A 64 2.21 1.00 -0.60
C ALA A 64 1.36 2.04 -1.35
N MET A 65 1.97 3.15 -1.76
CA MET A 65 1.27 4.16 -2.56
C MET A 65 0.82 3.62 -3.90
N ALA A 66 1.65 2.81 -4.55
CA ALA A 66 1.29 2.17 -5.81
C ALA A 66 0.12 1.21 -5.63
N GLN A 67 0.07 0.47 -4.52
CA GLN A 67 -1.05 -0.42 -4.23
C GLN A 67 -2.34 0.36 -4.02
N VAL A 68 -2.28 1.47 -3.29
CA VAL A 68 -3.45 2.35 -3.09
C VAL A 68 -3.94 2.86 -4.45
N ALA A 69 -3.04 3.31 -5.32
CA ALA A 69 -3.40 3.73 -6.68
C ALA A 69 -4.00 2.56 -7.46
N GLY A 70 -3.47 1.35 -7.27
CA GLY A 70 -4.01 0.14 -7.90
C GLY A 70 -5.45 -0.13 -7.48
N VAL A 71 -5.79 0.12 -6.21
CA VAL A 71 -7.18 0.00 -5.76
C VAL A 71 -8.09 0.96 -6.53
N LEU A 72 -7.64 2.21 -6.73
CA LEU A 72 -8.42 3.19 -7.47
C LEU A 72 -8.71 2.70 -8.90
N VAL A 73 -7.70 2.19 -9.59
CA VAL A 73 -7.84 1.73 -10.97
C VAL A 73 -8.66 0.43 -11.04
N LEU A 74 -8.28 -0.57 -10.24
CA LEU A 74 -8.87 -1.91 -10.35
C LEU A 74 -10.30 -1.97 -9.84
N SER A 75 -10.68 -1.10 -8.88
CA SER A 75 -12.04 -1.08 -8.38
C SER A 75 -13.06 -0.68 -9.44
N ARG A 76 -12.62 -0.08 -10.55
CA ARG A 76 -13.46 0.36 -11.65
C ARG A 76 -13.49 -0.61 -12.82
N ILE A 77 -12.74 -1.70 -12.75
CA ILE A 77 -12.63 -2.67 -13.84
C ILE A 77 -13.43 -3.91 -13.50
N PRO A 78 -14.44 -4.28 -14.32
CA PRO A 78 -15.29 -5.45 -14.01
C PRO A 78 -14.53 -6.76 -13.92
N ASP A 79 -13.50 -6.96 -14.76
CA ASP A 79 -12.71 -8.19 -14.79
C ASP A 79 -11.36 -8.04 -14.09
N ARG A 80 -11.32 -7.29 -12.99
CA ARG A 80 -10.08 -6.97 -12.28
C ARG A 80 -9.29 -8.19 -11.82
N HIS A 81 -9.96 -9.31 -11.61
CA HIS A 81 -9.28 -10.54 -11.17
C HIS A 81 -8.32 -11.09 -12.22
N ASN A 82 -8.46 -10.67 -13.46
CA ASN A 82 -7.59 -11.08 -14.56
C ASN A 82 -6.55 -10.01 -14.91
N LYS A 83 -6.41 -8.96 -14.08
CA LYS A 83 -5.52 -7.84 -14.34
C LYS A 83 -4.49 -7.69 -13.23
N LEU A 84 -3.30 -7.21 -13.60
CA LEU A 84 -2.25 -6.82 -12.67
C LEU A 84 -1.86 -5.37 -12.93
N VAL A 85 -1.63 -4.64 -11.84
CA VAL A 85 -1.06 -3.29 -11.92
C VAL A 85 0.38 -3.37 -11.44
N LEU A 86 1.31 -3.02 -12.34
CA LEU A 86 2.74 -3.04 -12.04
C LEU A 86 3.27 -1.62 -12.00
N LEU A 87 4.14 -1.35 -11.02
CA LEU A 87 4.80 -0.06 -10.90
C LEU A 87 5.82 0.10 -12.02
N ALA A 88 5.58 1.06 -12.93
CA ALA A 88 6.44 1.27 -14.09
C ALA A 88 7.45 2.38 -13.88
N SER A 89 7.11 3.44 -13.13
CA SER A 89 8.03 4.55 -12.90
C SER A 89 7.69 5.31 -11.64
N VAL A 90 8.71 5.96 -11.08
CA VAL A 90 8.57 6.92 -10.00
C VAL A 90 9.34 8.17 -10.40
N GLU A 91 8.63 9.29 -10.57
CA GLU A 91 9.29 10.52 -11.04
C GLU A 91 9.88 11.35 -9.91
N GLN A 92 9.16 11.47 -8.79
CA GLN A 92 9.66 12.20 -7.63
C GLN A 92 9.19 11.53 -6.34
N ALA A 93 10.15 11.18 -5.48
CA ALA A 93 9.85 10.67 -4.15
C ALA A 93 10.78 11.36 -3.16
N LYS A 94 10.21 11.93 -2.08
CA LYS A 94 10.97 12.60 -1.03
C LYS A 94 10.60 12.02 0.32
N PHE A 95 11.60 11.61 1.08
CA PHE A 95 11.40 10.99 2.38
C PHE A 95 11.97 11.95 3.43
N ARG A 96 11.09 12.70 4.07
CA ARG A 96 11.47 13.81 4.95
C ARG A 96 11.62 13.40 6.41
N ARG A 97 10.96 12.29 6.79
CA ARG A 97 11.05 11.74 8.15
C ARG A 97 11.04 10.24 8.09
N PRO A 98 11.83 9.56 8.96
CA PRO A 98 11.73 8.11 9.05
C PRO A 98 10.34 7.67 9.46
N LYS A 99 9.84 6.58 8.88
CA LYS A 99 8.58 5.95 9.26
C LYS A 99 8.90 4.74 10.12
N SER A 100 8.50 4.78 11.38
CA SER A 100 8.69 3.70 12.33
C SER A 100 7.38 3.44 13.06
N GLU A 101 7.34 2.44 13.94
CA GLU A 101 6.13 2.16 14.68
C GLU A 101 5.64 3.31 15.53
#